data_1ce24e7e6f7b001052da012be6d5399a
#
_entry.id   1ce24e7e6f7b001052da012be6d5399a
#
_cell.length_a   1.000
_cell.length_b   1.000
_cell.length_c   1.000
_cell.angle_alpha   90.00
_cell.angle_beta   90.00
_cell.angle_gamma   90.00
#
_symmetry.space_group_name_H-M   'P 1'
#
loop_
_entity.id
_entity.type
_entity.pdbx_description
1 polymer ?
#
loop_
_entity_poly.entity_id
_entity_poly.type
_entity_poly.pdbx_seq_one_letter_code
_entity_poly.pdbx_strand_id
1 'polypeptide(L)'
;MTVSQFLQTPHATAFSIEVLPPVRGKSIENVYRTIDRLMAYNPAYINITTHRTETIYHEVEDGRFERLSVINRPGTVAIAAALKGRYGLPTVPHLICSGFTRAEIENELIDLSFLDITDLLVLRGDRAKGDNRFIPTVGGHEHAIDLCKQVNAFNEGMLIDGTQCCVPSQPFTYGVAGYPEKHDEAMNWEEDVKQVIEKVRAGAQYVVCLLYTSDAADELDGVD
;
A
#
# COMPACT_ATOMS: atom_id res chain seq x y z
N MET A 1 -17.45 4.28 9.02
CA MET A 1 -16.82 3.27 9.92
C MET A 1 -15.49 2.89 9.29
N THR A 2 -14.40 3.03 10.02
CA THR A 2 -13.07 2.63 9.54
C THR A 2 -12.90 1.10 9.63
N VAL A 3 -11.90 0.57 8.90
CA VAL A 3 -11.57 -0.87 8.98
C VAL A 3 -11.21 -1.26 10.42
N SER A 4 -10.47 -0.42 11.14
CA SER A 4 -10.16 -0.65 12.56
C SER A 4 -11.42 -0.78 13.42
N GLN A 5 -12.37 0.15 13.28
CA GLN A 5 -13.64 0.08 13.99
C GLN A 5 -14.47 -1.17 13.63
N PHE A 6 -14.46 -1.53 12.34
CA PHE A 6 -15.10 -2.74 11.88
C PHE A 6 -14.51 -4.00 12.52
N LEU A 7 -13.17 -4.13 12.54
CA LEU A 7 -12.49 -5.28 13.12
C LEU A 7 -12.67 -5.39 14.65
N GLN A 8 -12.86 -4.28 15.35
CA GLN A 8 -13.11 -4.25 16.80
C GLN A 8 -14.58 -4.56 17.17
N THR A 9 -15.49 -4.48 16.21
CA THR A 9 -16.89 -4.78 16.44
C THR A 9 -17.12 -6.29 16.36
N PRO A 10 -17.78 -6.94 17.34
CA PRO A 10 -18.10 -8.36 17.27
C PRO A 10 -18.94 -8.66 16.03
N HIS A 11 -18.45 -9.52 15.16
CA HIS A 11 -19.14 -9.96 13.94
C HIS A 11 -18.75 -11.39 13.60
N ALA A 12 -19.56 -12.04 12.75
CA ALA A 12 -19.16 -13.28 12.13
C ALA A 12 -17.96 -13.08 11.21
N THR A 13 -17.37 -14.14 10.70
CA THR A 13 -16.26 -14.06 9.75
C THR A 13 -16.53 -13.03 8.66
N ALA A 14 -15.64 -12.05 8.56
CA ALA A 14 -15.70 -11.01 7.56
C ALA A 14 -14.91 -11.39 6.31
N PHE A 15 -15.41 -10.98 5.17
CA PHE A 15 -14.76 -11.13 3.88
C PHE A 15 -14.31 -9.77 3.37
N SER A 16 -13.07 -9.67 2.94
CA SER A 16 -12.53 -8.48 2.25
C SER A 16 -11.92 -8.90 0.91
N ILE A 17 -11.79 -7.96 0.01
CA ILE A 17 -11.20 -8.16 -1.31
C ILE A 17 -9.87 -7.44 -1.35
N GLU A 18 -8.87 -8.05 -1.97
CA GLU A 18 -7.67 -7.35 -2.39
C GLU A 18 -7.62 -7.31 -3.92
N VAL A 19 -7.35 -6.14 -4.48
CA VAL A 19 -7.30 -5.95 -5.92
C VAL A 19 -5.95 -5.40 -6.35
N LEU A 20 -5.51 -5.91 -7.48
CA LEU A 20 -4.35 -5.43 -8.19
C LEU A 20 -4.81 -4.36 -9.21
N PRO A 21 -4.28 -3.13 -9.20
CA PRO A 21 -4.56 -2.15 -10.23
C PRO A 21 -4.23 -2.68 -11.62
N PRO A 22 -4.98 -2.29 -12.67
CA PRO A 22 -4.74 -2.78 -14.03
C PRO A 22 -3.35 -2.35 -14.51
N VAL A 23 -2.77 -3.11 -15.42
CA VAL A 23 -1.50 -2.73 -16.08
C VAL A 23 -1.70 -1.42 -16.84
N ARG A 24 -0.65 -0.61 -16.90
CA ARG A 24 -0.62 0.67 -17.64
C ARG A 24 -1.20 0.52 -19.05
N GLY A 25 -2.12 1.41 -19.41
CA GLY A 25 -2.81 1.40 -20.70
C GLY A 25 -3.97 0.41 -20.81
N LYS A 26 -4.22 -0.41 -19.80
CA LYS A 26 -5.42 -1.27 -19.76
C LYS A 26 -6.58 -0.57 -19.04
N SER A 27 -7.79 -1.01 -19.32
CA SER A 27 -9.01 -0.47 -18.70
C SER A 27 -9.21 -1.02 -17.28
N ILE A 28 -9.84 -0.23 -16.41
CA ILE A 28 -10.30 -0.64 -15.08
C ILE A 28 -11.49 -1.62 -15.14
N GLU A 29 -12.12 -1.80 -16.28
CA GLU A 29 -13.33 -2.62 -16.44
C GLU A 29 -13.15 -4.07 -16.00
N ASN A 30 -11.95 -4.63 -16.13
CA ASN A 30 -11.68 -5.98 -15.66
C ASN A 30 -11.76 -6.06 -14.12
N VAL A 31 -11.23 -5.04 -13.43
CA VAL A 31 -11.31 -4.93 -11.96
C VAL A 31 -12.79 -4.83 -11.55
N TYR A 32 -13.55 -3.96 -12.19
CA TYR A 32 -14.98 -3.82 -11.92
C TYR A 32 -15.73 -5.13 -12.11
N ARG A 33 -15.51 -5.82 -13.23
CA ARG A 33 -16.17 -7.11 -13.52
C ARG A 33 -15.88 -8.16 -12.47
N THR A 34 -14.67 -8.17 -11.93
CA THR A 34 -14.29 -9.08 -10.85
C THR A 34 -15.01 -8.72 -9.55
N ILE A 35 -14.96 -7.44 -9.17
CA ILE A 35 -15.60 -6.98 -7.94
C ILE A 35 -17.13 -7.13 -8.03
N ASP A 36 -17.76 -6.80 -9.16
CA ASP A 36 -19.20 -6.96 -9.36
C ASP A 36 -19.70 -8.39 -9.02
N ARG A 37 -18.90 -9.41 -9.34
CA ARG A 37 -19.20 -10.81 -8.98
C ARG A 37 -19.03 -11.09 -7.49
N LEU A 38 -18.06 -10.43 -6.86
CA LEU A 38 -17.74 -10.64 -5.45
C LEU A 38 -18.67 -9.86 -4.51
N MET A 39 -19.35 -8.83 -5.02
CA MET A 39 -20.33 -8.06 -4.23
C MET A 39 -21.47 -8.92 -3.65
N ALA A 40 -21.79 -10.05 -4.31
CA ALA A 40 -22.79 -11.01 -3.80
C ALA A 40 -22.42 -11.62 -2.43
N TYR A 41 -21.14 -11.56 -2.05
CA TYR A 41 -20.63 -12.08 -0.78
C TYR A 41 -20.48 -11.00 0.30
N ASN A 42 -20.98 -9.79 0.06
CA ASN A 42 -20.96 -8.66 0.99
C ASN A 42 -19.57 -8.36 1.56
N PRO A 43 -18.58 -8.04 0.73
CA PRO A 43 -17.25 -7.68 1.23
C PRO A 43 -17.31 -6.46 2.14
N ALA A 44 -16.54 -6.48 3.22
CA ALA A 44 -16.51 -5.41 4.20
C ALA A 44 -15.72 -4.18 3.72
N TYR A 45 -14.64 -4.41 3.00
CA TYR A 45 -13.76 -3.37 2.45
C TYR A 45 -12.91 -3.93 1.29
N ILE A 46 -12.24 -3.04 0.57
CA ILE A 46 -11.42 -3.38 -0.59
C ILE A 46 -10.00 -2.86 -0.36
N ASN A 47 -9.02 -3.76 -0.29
CA ASN A 47 -7.59 -3.44 -0.31
C ASN A 47 -7.13 -3.19 -1.75
N ILE A 48 -6.18 -2.28 -1.93
CA ILE A 48 -5.63 -1.94 -3.24
C ILE A 48 -4.11 -1.97 -3.15
N THR A 49 -3.50 -2.92 -3.85
CA THR A 49 -2.04 -3.08 -3.83
C THR A 49 -1.36 -1.92 -4.54
N THR A 50 -0.18 -1.54 -4.05
CA THR A 50 0.69 -0.53 -4.67
C THR A 50 1.90 -1.20 -5.29
N HIS A 51 2.26 -0.77 -6.49
CA HIS A 51 3.46 -1.20 -7.17
C HIS A 51 4.45 -0.04 -7.29
N ARG A 52 5.72 -0.38 -7.07
CA ARG A 52 6.82 0.56 -7.18
C ARG A 52 7.01 1.05 -8.61
N THR A 53 7.61 2.22 -8.74
CA THR A 53 8.17 2.70 -10.00
C THR A 53 9.34 1.81 -10.43
N GLU A 54 9.36 1.40 -11.68
CA GLU A 54 10.43 0.59 -12.27
C GLU A 54 11.34 1.44 -13.13
N THR A 55 12.61 1.04 -13.18
CA THR A 55 13.57 1.62 -14.13
C THR A 55 13.67 0.71 -15.34
N ILE A 56 13.42 1.25 -16.52
CA ILE A 56 13.69 0.58 -17.80
C ILE A 56 14.76 1.34 -18.58
N TYR A 57 15.48 0.62 -19.42
CA TYR A 57 16.45 1.21 -20.34
C TYR A 57 15.87 1.10 -21.76
N HIS A 58 15.69 2.24 -22.39
CA HIS A 58 15.19 2.34 -23.76
C HIS A 58 16.35 2.65 -24.69
N GLU A 59 16.55 1.83 -25.72
CA GLU A 59 17.56 2.08 -26.75
C GLU A 59 17.09 3.19 -27.67
N VAL A 60 17.92 4.21 -27.86
CA VAL A 60 17.68 5.32 -28.77
C VAL A 60 18.48 5.14 -30.06
N GLU A 61 18.13 5.91 -31.12
CA GLU A 61 18.57 5.71 -32.50
C GLU A 61 20.10 5.62 -32.73
N ASP A 62 20.91 6.10 -31.78
CA ASP A 62 22.37 6.08 -31.87
C ASP A 62 23.04 4.98 -31.04
N GLY A 63 22.26 3.98 -30.59
CA GLY A 63 22.76 2.87 -29.79
C GLY A 63 23.03 3.22 -28.33
N ARG A 64 22.66 4.42 -27.90
CA ARG A 64 22.67 4.79 -26.47
C ARG A 64 21.43 4.28 -25.77
N PHE A 65 21.50 4.07 -24.48
CA PHE A 65 20.39 3.70 -23.63
C PHE A 65 19.95 4.90 -22.79
N GLU A 66 18.68 5.26 -22.90
CA GLU A 66 18.05 6.22 -22.02
C GLU A 66 17.40 5.50 -20.84
N ARG A 67 17.66 6.01 -19.62
CA ARG A 67 17.04 5.50 -18.41
C ARG A 67 15.68 6.16 -18.22
N LEU A 68 14.63 5.36 -18.25
CA LEU A 68 13.26 5.82 -18.01
C LEU A 68 12.74 5.23 -16.69
N SER A 69 12.12 6.08 -15.88
CA SER A 69 11.33 5.65 -14.74
C SER A 69 9.88 5.49 -15.20
N VAL A 70 9.33 4.30 -15.07
CA VAL A 70 7.96 4.00 -15.50
C VAL A 70 7.14 3.45 -14.34
N ILE A 71 5.88 3.88 -14.27
CA ILE A 71 4.88 3.32 -13.39
C ILE A 71 4.07 2.33 -14.22
N ASN A 72 4.17 1.04 -13.89
CA ASN A 72 3.50 -0.01 -14.65
C ASN A 72 2.02 -0.17 -14.30
N ARG A 73 1.57 0.41 -13.19
CA ARG A 73 0.17 0.40 -12.76
C ARG A 73 -0.26 1.79 -12.31
N PRO A 74 -1.54 2.16 -12.45
CA PRO A 74 -2.06 3.43 -11.93
C PRO A 74 -1.80 3.57 -10.44
N GLY A 75 -1.67 4.80 -9.97
CA GLY A 75 -1.56 5.09 -8.54
C GLY A 75 -2.78 4.60 -7.76
N THR A 76 -2.54 4.07 -6.57
CA THR A 76 -3.59 3.52 -5.67
C THR A 76 -4.65 4.54 -5.32
N VAL A 77 -4.31 5.82 -5.20
CA VAL A 77 -5.25 6.91 -4.93
C VAL A 77 -6.38 6.96 -5.95
N ALA A 78 -6.03 6.93 -7.25
CA ALA A 78 -7.02 6.99 -8.33
C ALA A 78 -7.94 5.76 -8.33
N ILE A 79 -7.37 4.57 -8.11
CA ILE A 79 -8.14 3.33 -8.04
C ILE A 79 -9.03 3.31 -6.79
N ALA A 80 -8.53 3.75 -5.64
CA ALA A 80 -9.30 3.84 -4.40
C ALA A 80 -10.50 4.78 -4.55
N ALA A 81 -10.30 5.95 -5.15
CA ALA A 81 -11.38 6.89 -5.44
C ALA A 81 -12.45 6.28 -6.35
N ALA A 82 -12.01 5.61 -7.44
CA ALA A 82 -12.92 4.98 -8.40
C ALA A 82 -13.74 3.85 -7.77
N LEU A 83 -13.11 2.99 -6.95
CA LEU A 83 -13.78 1.88 -6.28
C LEU A 83 -14.72 2.38 -5.16
N LYS A 84 -14.27 3.33 -4.33
CA LYS A 84 -15.11 3.95 -3.31
C LYS A 84 -16.34 4.60 -3.91
N GLY A 85 -16.17 5.38 -4.99
CA GLY A 85 -17.27 6.05 -5.68
C GLY A 85 -18.28 5.08 -6.33
N ARG A 86 -17.82 3.92 -6.84
CA ARG A 86 -18.68 2.94 -7.49
C ARG A 86 -19.42 2.04 -6.50
N TYR A 87 -18.72 1.55 -5.48
CA TYR A 87 -19.23 0.50 -4.60
C TYR A 87 -19.70 1.00 -3.22
N GLY A 88 -19.32 2.22 -2.83
CA GLY A 88 -19.63 2.76 -1.51
C GLY A 88 -18.94 2.03 -0.35
N LEU A 89 -18.01 1.14 -0.64
CA LEU A 89 -17.24 0.40 0.37
C LEU A 89 -16.00 1.19 0.82
N PRO A 90 -15.56 1.01 2.07
CA PRO A 90 -14.24 1.47 2.49
C PRO A 90 -13.17 0.91 1.57
N THR A 91 -12.24 1.75 1.17
CA THR A 91 -11.07 1.35 0.37
C THR A 91 -9.82 1.57 1.18
N VAL A 92 -8.89 0.61 1.11
CA VAL A 92 -7.63 0.60 1.85
C VAL A 92 -6.48 0.59 0.85
N PRO A 93 -6.03 1.75 0.38
CA PRO A 93 -4.84 1.83 -0.44
C PRO A 93 -3.61 1.42 0.38
N HIS A 94 -2.72 0.64 -0.24
CA HIS A 94 -1.43 0.30 0.36
C HIS A 94 -0.47 1.48 0.12
N LEU A 95 0.19 1.96 1.17
CA LEU A 95 1.32 2.86 1.10
C LEU A 95 2.62 2.07 1.30
N ILE A 96 3.58 2.24 0.41
CA ILE A 96 4.85 1.51 0.45
C ILE A 96 6.05 2.44 0.44
N CYS A 97 7.14 2.03 1.11
CA CYS A 97 8.42 2.75 1.04
C CYS A 97 9.12 2.52 -0.31
N SER A 98 8.94 1.31 -0.87
CA SER A 98 9.62 0.87 -2.09
C SER A 98 9.25 1.72 -3.31
N GLY A 99 10.24 2.36 -3.92
CA GLY A 99 10.05 3.15 -5.13
C GLY A 99 9.49 4.56 -4.92
N PHE A 100 9.23 4.97 -3.67
CA PHE A 100 8.65 6.28 -3.33
C PHE A 100 9.58 7.12 -2.46
N THR A 101 9.58 8.42 -2.70
CA THR A 101 10.16 9.42 -1.81
C THR A 101 9.15 9.82 -0.73
N ARG A 102 9.61 10.43 0.36
CA ARG A 102 8.73 10.98 1.39
C ARG A 102 7.77 12.04 0.84
N ALA A 103 8.22 12.82 -0.14
CA ALA A 103 7.39 13.86 -0.77
C ALA A 103 6.26 13.25 -1.62
N GLU A 104 6.53 12.18 -2.37
CA GLU A 104 5.49 11.47 -3.13
C GLU A 104 4.45 10.85 -2.19
N ILE A 105 4.89 10.23 -1.08
CA ILE A 105 4.00 9.70 -0.05
C ILE A 105 3.15 10.80 0.58
N GLU A 106 3.75 11.98 0.88
CA GLU A 106 3.00 13.12 1.40
C GLU A 106 1.93 13.59 0.43
N ASN A 107 2.23 13.66 -0.87
CA ASN A 107 1.24 13.99 -1.89
C ASN A 107 0.09 12.96 -1.93
N GLU A 108 0.40 11.66 -1.81
CA GLU A 108 -0.66 10.63 -1.71
C GLU A 108 -1.53 10.81 -0.47
N LEU A 109 -0.95 11.15 0.69
CA LEU A 109 -1.71 11.43 1.91
C LEU A 109 -2.61 12.66 1.74
N ILE A 110 -2.12 13.73 1.10
CA ILE A 110 -2.91 14.92 0.80
C ILE A 110 -4.11 14.54 -0.10
N ASP A 111 -3.85 13.84 -1.20
CA ASP A 111 -4.89 13.43 -2.15
C ASP A 111 -5.94 12.53 -1.49
N LEU A 112 -5.51 11.55 -0.70
CA LEU A 112 -6.40 10.64 0.04
C LEU A 112 -7.26 11.40 1.07
N SER A 113 -6.70 12.41 1.73
CA SER A 113 -7.43 13.24 2.70
C SER A 113 -8.56 14.03 2.02
N PHE A 114 -8.34 14.55 0.81
CA PHE A 114 -9.38 15.22 0.01
C PHE A 114 -10.48 14.27 -0.46
N LEU A 115 -10.18 12.99 -0.58
CA LEU A 115 -11.12 11.97 -1.02
C LEU A 115 -11.85 11.29 0.15
N ASP A 116 -11.60 11.71 1.40
CA ASP A 116 -12.09 11.06 2.63
C ASP A 116 -11.74 9.56 2.68
N ILE A 117 -10.60 9.17 2.12
CA ILE A 117 -10.07 7.81 2.19
C ILE A 117 -9.05 7.78 3.31
N THR A 118 -9.42 7.22 4.44
CA THR A 118 -8.68 7.35 5.70
C THR A 118 -8.12 6.03 6.23
N ASP A 119 -8.48 4.91 5.63
CA ASP A 119 -7.93 3.60 5.98
C ASP A 119 -6.75 3.26 5.07
N LEU A 120 -5.63 2.86 5.64
CA LEU A 120 -4.39 2.55 4.94
C LEU A 120 -3.84 1.19 5.33
N LEU A 121 -3.04 0.58 4.45
CA LEU A 121 -2.12 -0.49 4.81
C LEU A 121 -0.69 0.00 4.56
N VAL A 122 0.08 0.14 5.65
CA VAL A 122 1.44 0.69 5.61
C VAL A 122 2.46 -0.43 5.56
N LEU A 123 3.21 -0.49 4.48
CA LEU A 123 4.16 -1.56 4.19
C LEU A 123 5.53 -0.99 3.85
N ARG A 124 6.57 -1.80 3.95
CA ARG A 124 7.86 -1.45 3.36
C ARG A 124 7.81 -1.60 1.83
N GLY A 125 7.11 -2.60 1.37
CA GLY A 125 7.10 -3.04 -0.02
C GLY A 125 8.34 -3.89 -0.35
N ASP A 126 8.33 -4.46 -1.54
CA ASP A 126 9.33 -5.42 -1.99
C ASP A 126 10.61 -4.74 -2.47
N ARG A 127 11.70 -5.51 -2.47
CA ARG A 127 12.95 -5.13 -3.13
C ARG A 127 12.74 -5.01 -4.64
N ALA A 128 13.61 -4.25 -5.32
CA ALA A 128 13.59 -4.20 -6.77
C ALA A 128 13.91 -5.58 -7.37
N LYS A 129 13.31 -5.89 -8.50
CA LYS A 129 13.63 -7.11 -9.26
C LYS A 129 15.12 -7.11 -9.61
N GLY A 130 15.82 -8.14 -9.15
CA GLY A 130 17.28 -8.29 -9.33
C GLY A 130 18.12 -7.80 -8.16
N ASP A 131 17.58 -7.12 -7.18
CA ASP A 131 18.29 -6.72 -5.97
C ASP A 131 18.29 -7.86 -4.94
N ASN A 132 19.42 -8.07 -4.28
CA ASN A 132 19.55 -9.08 -3.22
C ASN A 132 19.00 -8.60 -1.86
N ARG A 133 18.77 -7.30 -1.70
CA ARG A 133 18.24 -6.68 -0.49
C ARG A 133 17.37 -5.47 -0.84
N PHE A 134 16.57 -5.02 0.09
CA PHE A 134 15.85 -3.78 -0.05
C PHE A 134 16.83 -2.58 -0.09
N ILE A 135 16.64 -1.71 -1.08
CA ILE A 135 17.39 -0.46 -1.24
C ILE A 135 16.35 0.67 -1.26
N PRO A 136 16.35 1.56 -0.26
CA PRO A 136 15.39 2.66 -0.22
C PRO A 136 15.62 3.63 -1.38
N THR A 137 14.55 4.22 -1.88
CA THR A 137 14.62 5.33 -2.81
C THR A 137 15.33 6.52 -2.15
N VAL A 138 16.17 7.24 -2.90
CA VAL A 138 16.83 8.44 -2.37
C VAL A 138 15.76 9.43 -1.91
N GLY A 139 15.79 9.83 -0.64
CA GLY A 139 14.77 10.67 -0.02
C GLY A 139 13.51 9.91 0.42
N GLY A 140 13.48 8.59 0.28
CA GLY A 140 12.42 7.71 0.77
C GLY A 140 12.68 7.15 2.16
N HIS A 141 11.81 6.24 2.59
CA HIS A 141 11.92 5.52 3.86
C HIS A 141 12.59 4.16 3.67
N GLU A 142 13.37 3.74 4.66
CA GLU A 142 14.00 2.42 4.68
C GLU A 142 13.07 1.35 5.28
N HIS A 143 12.28 1.73 6.29
CA HIS A 143 11.42 0.80 7.03
C HIS A 143 9.97 1.29 7.11
N ALA A 144 9.03 0.34 7.15
CA ALA A 144 7.61 0.65 7.33
C ALA A 144 7.31 1.48 8.59
N ILE A 145 8.11 1.30 9.65
CA ILE A 145 7.96 2.09 10.89
C ILE A 145 8.20 3.59 10.66
N ASP A 146 9.09 3.96 9.75
CA ASP A 146 9.36 5.37 9.44
C ASP A 146 8.22 5.97 8.60
N LEU A 147 7.62 5.17 7.73
CA LEU A 147 6.40 5.54 7.04
C LEU A 147 5.22 5.70 8.01
N CYS A 148 5.07 4.82 9.01
CA CYS A 148 4.08 5.00 10.09
C CYS A 148 4.26 6.36 10.80
N LYS A 149 5.50 6.74 11.11
CA LYS A 149 5.79 8.04 11.73
C LYS A 149 5.41 9.22 10.84
N GLN A 150 5.62 9.12 9.53
CA GLN A 150 5.18 10.14 8.56
C GLN A 150 3.66 10.28 8.54
N VAL A 151 2.93 9.17 8.51
CA VAL A 151 1.45 9.19 8.58
C VAL A 151 0.96 9.84 9.87
N ASN A 152 1.61 9.53 11.01
CA ASN A 152 1.26 10.13 12.30
C ASN A 152 1.54 11.64 12.32
N ALA A 153 2.69 12.07 11.81
CA ALA A 153 3.02 13.50 11.71
C ALA A 153 2.00 14.25 10.84
N PHE A 154 1.58 13.65 9.72
CA PHE A 154 0.53 14.21 8.87
C PHE A 154 -0.81 14.31 9.62
N ASN A 155 -1.18 13.29 10.39
CA ASN A 155 -2.37 13.32 11.25
C ASN A 155 -2.32 14.44 12.31
N GLU A 156 -1.14 14.84 12.74
CA GLU A 156 -0.88 15.95 13.67
C GLU A 156 -0.77 17.31 12.96
N GLY A 157 -0.93 17.34 11.63
CA GLY A 157 -0.81 18.56 10.82
C GLY A 157 0.63 18.98 10.54
N MET A 158 1.57 18.05 10.50
CA MET A 158 2.98 18.32 10.21
C MET A 158 3.40 17.74 8.88
N LEU A 159 3.90 18.58 7.97
CA LEU A 159 4.46 18.18 6.68
C LEU A 159 5.95 17.81 6.82
N ILE A 160 6.49 17.12 5.81
CA ILE A 160 7.89 16.62 5.83
C ILE A 160 8.96 17.72 5.88
N ASP A 161 8.63 18.93 5.46
CA ASP A 161 9.49 20.11 5.52
C ASP A 161 9.41 20.89 6.86
N GLY A 162 8.57 20.40 7.78
CA GLY A 162 8.29 21.03 9.07
C GLY A 162 7.22 22.12 9.02
N THR A 163 6.61 22.35 7.85
CA THR A 163 5.50 23.28 7.72
C THR A 163 4.24 22.69 8.40
N GLN A 164 3.53 23.51 9.15
CA GLN A 164 2.23 23.13 9.71
C GLN A 164 1.13 23.27 8.68
N CYS A 165 0.30 22.25 8.57
CA CYS A 165 -0.92 22.26 7.77
C CYS A 165 -2.15 22.07 8.67
N CYS A 166 -3.34 22.16 8.09
CA CYS A 166 -4.55 21.82 8.83
C CYS A 166 -4.55 20.34 9.21
N VAL A 167 -4.83 20.06 10.49
CA VAL A 167 -5.07 18.70 10.94
C VAL A 167 -6.24 18.11 10.15
N PRO A 168 -6.11 16.92 9.56
CA PRO A 168 -7.20 16.29 8.84
C PRO A 168 -8.43 16.13 9.73
N SER A 169 -9.61 16.42 9.21
CA SER A 169 -10.88 16.27 9.95
C SER A 169 -11.14 14.82 10.35
N GLN A 170 -10.62 13.90 9.56
CA GLN A 170 -10.61 12.47 9.82
C GLN A 170 -9.16 12.00 9.70
N PRO A 171 -8.49 11.67 10.82
CA PRO A 171 -7.11 11.19 10.78
C PRO A 171 -7.05 9.82 10.09
N PHE A 172 -5.93 9.56 9.43
CA PHE A 172 -5.65 8.24 8.87
C PHE A 172 -5.56 7.18 9.97
N THR A 173 -6.21 6.07 9.72
CA THR A 173 -6.04 4.81 10.45
C THR A 173 -5.26 3.83 9.59
N TYR A 174 -4.42 3.01 10.19
CA TYR A 174 -3.64 2.08 9.36
C TYR A 174 -3.36 0.74 10.02
N GLY A 175 -3.31 -0.27 9.14
CA GLY A 175 -2.75 -1.57 9.44
C GLY A 175 -1.30 -1.68 8.97
N VAL A 176 -0.64 -2.73 9.44
CA VAL A 176 0.73 -3.09 9.05
C VAL A 176 0.83 -4.58 8.77
N ALA A 177 1.88 -5.00 8.06
CA ALA A 177 2.13 -6.42 7.82
C ALA A 177 2.74 -7.12 9.04
N GLY A 178 2.31 -8.37 9.23
CA GLY A 178 2.94 -9.38 10.05
C GLY A 178 3.10 -10.68 9.25
N TYR A 179 4.07 -11.51 9.61
CA TYR A 179 4.40 -12.72 8.87
C TYR A 179 4.32 -13.93 9.80
N PRO A 180 3.43 -14.91 9.56
CA PRO A 180 3.34 -16.11 10.41
C PRO A 180 4.62 -16.94 10.39
N GLU A 181 5.35 -16.93 9.28
CA GLU A 181 6.55 -17.71 9.03
C GLU A 181 7.85 -16.93 9.27
N LYS A 182 7.79 -15.75 9.87
CA LYS A 182 8.89 -14.78 10.00
C LYS A 182 9.18 -14.06 8.68
N HIS A 183 9.48 -12.77 8.76
CA HIS A 183 9.98 -11.99 7.61
C HIS A 183 11.35 -12.52 7.15
N ASP A 184 11.57 -12.64 5.84
CA ASP A 184 12.79 -13.20 5.24
C ASP A 184 14.08 -12.54 5.74
N GLU A 185 14.07 -11.23 5.90
CA GLU A 185 15.23 -10.45 6.34
C GLU A 185 15.40 -10.37 7.86
N ALA A 186 14.42 -10.86 8.66
CA ALA A 186 14.57 -10.88 10.11
C ALA A 186 15.55 -11.99 10.53
N MET A 187 16.45 -11.69 11.47
CA MET A 187 17.44 -12.65 11.93
C MET A 187 16.81 -13.84 12.65
N ASN A 188 15.77 -13.59 13.42
CA ASN A 188 15.05 -14.59 14.19
C ASN A 188 13.59 -14.14 14.45
N TRP A 189 12.79 -15.01 15.05
CA TRP A 189 11.40 -14.77 15.38
C TRP A 189 11.21 -13.61 16.38
N GLU A 190 12.07 -13.54 17.37
CA GLU A 190 12.00 -12.52 18.41
C GLU A 190 12.17 -11.14 17.84
N GLU A 191 13.09 -10.98 16.89
CA GLU A 191 13.33 -9.71 16.21
C GLU A 191 12.14 -9.33 15.31
N ASP A 192 11.58 -10.29 14.57
CA ASP A 192 10.40 -10.02 13.73
C ASP A 192 9.18 -9.61 14.56
N VAL A 193 8.88 -10.34 15.63
CA VAL A 193 7.79 -9.98 16.56
C VAL A 193 8.02 -8.61 17.17
N LYS A 194 9.25 -8.28 17.55
CA LYS A 194 9.61 -6.96 18.08
C LYS A 194 9.31 -5.85 17.07
N GLN A 195 9.63 -6.05 15.78
CA GLN A 195 9.32 -5.10 14.72
C GLN A 195 7.79 -4.89 14.58
N VAL A 196 6.99 -5.94 14.70
CA VAL A 196 5.52 -5.81 14.70
C VAL A 196 5.05 -5.01 15.92
N ILE A 197 5.57 -5.33 17.11
CA ILE A 197 5.22 -4.61 18.35
C ILE A 197 5.58 -3.12 18.25
N GLU A 198 6.72 -2.78 17.67
CA GLU A 198 7.12 -1.38 17.45
C GLU A 198 6.16 -0.64 16.51
N LYS A 199 5.71 -1.27 15.43
CA LYS A 199 4.70 -0.70 14.53
C LYS A 199 3.35 -0.49 15.23
N VAL A 200 2.91 -1.44 16.07
CA VAL A 200 1.70 -1.29 16.87
C VAL A 200 1.84 -0.16 17.91
N ARG A 201 2.99 -0.06 18.58
CA ARG A 201 3.28 1.06 19.51
C ARG A 201 3.33 2.42 18.80
N ALA A 202 3.73 2.43 17.53
CA ALA A 202 3.71 3.64 16.72
C ALA A 202 2.29 4.06 16.27
N GLY A 203 1.27 3.22 16.49
CA GLY A 203 -0.12 3.58 16.22
C GLY A 203 -0.84 2.68 15.21
N ALA A 204 -0.22 1.61 14.71
CA ALA A 204 -0.91 0.64 13.89
C ALA A 204 -2.07 -0.01 14.66
N GLN A 205 -3.25 -0.04 14.08
CA GLN A 205 -4.48 -0.44 14.74
C GLN A 205 -4.86 -1.90 14.48
N TYR A 206 -4.29 -2.50 13.44
CA TYR A 206 -4.44 -3.92 13.11
C TYR A 206 -3.22 -4.44 12.37
N VAL A 207 -3.10 -5.75 12.33
CA VAL A 207 -2.01 -6.44 11.63
C VAL A 207 -2.63 -7.34 10.57
N VAL A 208 -2.17 -7.20 9.33
CA VAL A 208 -2.50 -8.13 8.25
C VAL A 208 -1.43 -9.20 8.20
N CYS A 209 -1.83 -10.45 8.43
CA CYS A 209 -0.96 -11.61 8.26
C CYS A 209 -0.78 -11.90 6.77
N LEU A 210 0.41 -11.63 6.25
CA LEU A 210 0.77 -12.00 4.89
C LEU A 210 1.32 -13.42 4.89
N LEU A 211 0.58 -14.34 4.26
CA LEU A 211 1.02 -15.72 4.05
C LEU A 211 1.75 -15.75 2.70
N TYR A 212 3.04 -15.93 2.74
CA TYR A 212 3.79 -16.33 1.55
C TYR A 212 3.66 -17.86 1.41
N THR A 213 2.55 -18.33 0.83
CA THR A 213 2.53 -19.69 0.31
C THR A 213 3.32 -19.63 -1.00
N SER A 214 4.43 -20.37 -1.05
CA SER A 214 5.30 -20.52 -2.19
C SER A 214 4.53 -20.56 -3.52
N ASP A 215 5.04 -19.87 -4.52
CA ASP A 215 4.77 -19.98 -5.96
C ASP A 215 3.42 -19.53 -6.52
N ALA A 216 2.35 -19.42 -5.76
CA ALA A 216 1.04 -19.05 -6.31
C ALA A 216 0.88 -17.54 -6.63
N ALA A 217 1.68 -16.68 -6.04
CA ALA A 217 1.61 -15.24 -6.27
C ALA A 217 2.39 -14.80 -7.53
N ASP A 218 3.46 -15.51 -7.87
CA ASP A 218 4.29 -15.19 -9.03
C ASP A 218 3.68 -15.71 -10.35
N GLU A 219 2.78 -16.70 -10.31
CA GLU A 219 2.12 -17.24 -11.51
C GLU A 219 0.99 -16.35 -12.06
N LEU A 220 0.48 -15.39 -11.28
CA LEU A 220 -0.60 -14.51 -11.72
C LEU A 220 -0.12 -13.34 -12.60
N ASP A 221 1.18 -13.07 -12.66
CA ASP A 221 1.75 -12.05 -13.55
C ASP A 221 1.87 -12.52 -15.02
N GLY A 222 1.55 -13.77 -15.31
CA GLY A 222 1.69 -14.41 -16.62
C GLY A 222 0.39 -14.76 -17.37
N VAL A 223 -0.78 -14.34 -16.90
CA VAL A 223 -2.04 -14.60 -17.60
C VAL A 223 -2.54 -13.33 -18.27
N ASP A 224 -2.25 -13.20 -19.58
CA ASP A 224 -2.78 -12.21 -20.52
C ASP A 224 -4.32 -12.32 -20.71
#